data_8d756a32c951226b157f39e9c6d60bd1
#
_entry.id   8d756a32c951226b157f39e9c6d60bd1
#
_cell.length_a   1.000
_cell.length_b   1.000
_cell.length_c   1.000
_cell.angle_alpha   90.00
_cell.angle_beta   90.00
_cell.angle_gamma   90.00
#
_symmetry.space_group_name_H-M   'P 1'
#
loop_
_entity.id
_entity.type
_entity.pdbx_description
1 polymer ?
#
loop_
_entity_poly.entity_id
_entity_poly.type
_entity_poly.pdbx_seq_one_letter_code
_entity_poly.pdbx_strand_id
1 'polypeptide(L)'
;ASIHDVAKRAGVSIATVSRVINNSAGVKESKAAAVREALEYFDYQPSQFGRGLVTGSSRLIGVYSPFSDGGMFQSSYLLECLRGIDDVIRESPYSLLLLNESKSYDKSDKVKPKFIEYVNQKRIDGLIVLSVPSDGRMEGALSAILEDGFPVGYIGKRFHEKGVNVYAGYEEYM
;
A
#
# COMPACT_ATOMS: atom_id res chain seq x y z
N ALA A 1 4.13 23.45 9.97
CA ALA A 1 2.87 23.68 10.70
C ALA A 1 2.17 22.36 10.98
N SER A 2 1.33 22.31 11.98
CA SER A 2 0.54 21.16 12.38
C SER A 2 -0.95 21.38 12.09
N ILE A 3 -1.76 20.32 12.14
CA ILE A 3 -3.23 20.45 12.03
C ILE A 3 -3.80 21.35 13.16
N HIS A 4 -3.15 21.41 14.30
CA HIS A 4 -3.52 22.29 15.41
C HIS A 4 -3.33 23.76 15.06
N ASP A 5 -2.26 24.11 14.36
CA ASP A 5 -1.99 25.48 13.91
C ASP A 5 -3.03 25.94 12.89
N VAL A 6 -3.39 25.05 11.96
CA VAL A 6 -4.47 25.29 10.97
C VAL A 6 -5.80 25.52 11.69
N ALA A 7 -6.17 24.65 12.63
CA ALA A 7 -7.41 24.76 13.40
C ALA A 7 -7.49 26.07 14.19
N LYS A 8 -6.38 26.45 14.86
CA LYS A 8 -6.26 27.69 15.62
C LYS A 8 -6.42 28.92 14.72
N ARG A 9 -5.74 28.95 13.57
CA ARG A 9 -5.84 30.06 12.62
C ARG A 9 -7.24 30.19 12.02
N ALA A 10 -7.86 29.06 11.64
CA ALA A 10 -9.20 29.04 11.05
C ALA A 10 -10.35 29.25 12.06
N GLY A 11 -10.04 29.29 13.39
CA GLY A 11 -11.05 29.43 14.43
C GLY A 11 -12.03 28.26 14.52
N VAL A 12 -11.59 27.05 14.21
CA VAL A 12 -12.44 25.84 14.20
C VAL A 12 -11.78 24.69 14.96
N SER A 13 -12.54 23.62 15.20
CA SER A 13 -11.98 22.40 15.79
C SER A 13 -11.13 21.62 14.79
N ILE A 14 -10.19 20.79 15.28
CA ILE A 14 -9.40 19.85 14.46
C ILE A 14 -10.32 18.94 13.64
N ALA A 15 -11.44 18.47 14.23
CA ALA A 15 -12.43 17.67 13.53
C ALA A 15 -13.04 18.40 12.32
N THR A 16 -13.25 19.71 12.41
CA THR A 16 -13.73 20.53 11.30
C THR A 16 -12.66 20.64 10.21
N VAL A 17 -11.39 20.86 10.57
CA VAL A 17 -10.28 20.88 9.62
C VAL A 17 -10.19 19.54 8.90
N SER A 18 -10.23 18.42 9.63
CA SER A 18 -10.20 17.07 9.05
C SER A 18 -11.34 16.83 8.06
N ARG A 19 -12.58 17.28 8.39
CA ARG A 19 -13.73 17.16 7.46
C ARG A 19 -13.53 17.96 6.18
N VAL A 20 -12.99 19.18 6.27
CA VAL A 20 -12.72 20.01 5.08
C VAL A 20 -11.65 19.36 4.21
N ILE A 21 -10.55 18.88 4.80
CA ILE A 21 -9.47 18.18 4.09
C ILE A 21 -9.98 16.95 3.34
N ASN A 22 -10.94 16.22 3.95
CA ASN A 22 -11.49 15.00 3.38
C ASN A 22 -12.76 15.23 2.54
N ASN A 23 -13.10 16.48 2.24
CA ASN A 23 -14.34 16.86 1.51
C ASN A 23 -15.61 16.21 2.09
N SER A 24 -15.67 16.06 3.41
CA SER A 24 -16.81 15.46 4.09
C SER A 24 -17.97 16.47 4.18
N ALA A 25 -19.18 16.00 3.95
CA ALA A 25 -20.38 16.83 4.07
C ALA A 25 -20.58 17.38 5.50
N GLY A 26 -21.34 18.50 5.62
CA GLY A 26 -21.78 19.04 6.91
C GLY A 26 -20.90 20.17 7.49
N VAL A 27 -19.95 20.70 6.73
CA VAL A 27 -19.21 21.92 7.12
C VAL A 27 -19.81 23.12 6.40
N LYS A 28 -20.16 24.18 7.14
CA LYS A 28 -20.63 25.44 6.54
C LYS A 28 -19.54 26.04 5.66
N GLU A 29 -19.91 26.57 4.48
CA GLU A 29 -18.95 27.09 3.49
C GLU A 29 -18.03 28.18 4.08
N SER A 30 -18.53 29.06 4.95
CA SER A 30 -17.70 30.07 5.59
C SER A 30 -16.57 29.48 6.44
N LYS A 31 -16.82 28.34 7.13
CA LYS A 31 -15.79 27.63 7.91
C LYS A 31 -14.85 26.87 6.99
N ALA A 32 -15.36 26.29 5.92
CA ALA A 32 -14.55 25.59 4.93
C ALA A 32 -13.58 26.55 4.22
N ALA A 33 -14.02 27.76 3.87
CA ALA A 33 -13.20 28.82 3.29
C ALA A 33 -12.06 29.24 4.26
N ALA A 34 -12.37 29.49 5.54
CA ALA A 34 -11.38 29.84 6.53
C ALA A 34 -10.31 28.72 6.73
N VAL A 35 -10.74 27.47 6.67
CA VAL A 35 -9.80 26.34 6.73
C VAL A 35 -8.91 26.28 5.50
N ARG A 36 -9.46 26.45 4.28
CA ARG A 36 -8.67 26.46 3.04
C ARG A 36 -7.62 27.58 3.06
N GLU A 37 -8.00 28.78 3.48
CA GLU A 37 -7.06 29.91 3.65
C GLU A 37 -5.95 29.57 4.64
N ALA A 38 -6.27 28.95 5.78
CA ALA A 38 -5.30 28.57 6.77
C ALA A 38 -4.35 27.45 6.29
N LEU A 39 -4.85 26.49 5.50
CA LEU A 39 -4.03 25.45 4.86
C LEU A 39 -3.02 26.05 3.88
N GLU A 40 -3.47 26.99 3.04
CA GLU A 40 -2.64 27.70 2.08
C GLU A 40 -1.58 28.57 2.79
N TYR A 41 -1.98 29.34 3.82
CA TYR A 41 -1.08 30.18 4.59
C TYR A 41 0.09 29.41 5.20
N PHE A 42 -0.15 28.18 5.68
CA PHE A 42 0.88 27.35 6.29
C PHE A 42 1.57 26.40 5.32
N ASP A 43 1.19 26.41 4.03
CA ASP A 43 1.55 25.34 3.07
C ASP A 43 1.38 23.94 3.71
N TYR A 44 0.25 23.77 4.41
CA TYR A 44 0.01 22.56 5.18
C TYR A 44 -0.45 21.43 4.29
N GLN A 45 0.40 20.42 4.17
CA GLN A 45 0.05 19.17 3.51
C GLN A 45 -0.35 18.12 4.55
N PRO A 46 -1.60 17.63 4.49
CA PRO A 46 -2.06 16.59 5.40
C PRO A 46 -1.22 15.34 5.28
N SER A 47 -0.71 14.83 6.40
CA SER A 47 -0.01 13.55 6.46
C SER A 47 -0.87 12.42 5.86
N GLN A 48 -0.33 11.63 4.96
CA GLN A 48 -1.01 10.44 4.42
C GLN A 48 -1.41 9.46 5.53
N PHE A 49 -0.58 9.34 6.57
CA PHE A 49 -0.88 8.52 7.76
C PHE A 49 -2.10 9.04 8.53
N GLY A 50 -2.26 10.35 8.67
CA GLY A 50 -3.43 10.95 9.31
C GLY A 50 -4.71 10.75 8.50
N ARG A 51 -4.64 10.75 7.17
CA ARG A 51 -5.74 10.41 6.28
C ARG A 51 -6.12 8.94 6.38
N GLY A 52 -5.14 8.04 6.34
CA GLY A 52 -5.34 6.59 6.41
C GLY A 52 -6.13 6.16 7.66
N LEU A 53 -5.89 6.79 8.80
CA LEU A 53 -6.65 6.53 10.03
C LEU A 53 -8.14 6.91 9.93
N VAL A 54 -8.48 7.90 9.12
CA VAL A 54 -9.88 8.39 8.96
C VAL A 54 -10.58 7.68 7.82
N THR A 55 -9.89 7.42 6.71
CA THR A 55 -10.47 6.82 5.49
C THR A 55 -10.35 5.30 5.46
N GLY A 56 -9.54 4.71 6.32
CA GLY A 56 -9.24 3.28 6.32
C GLY A 56 -8.37 2.83 5.13
N SER A 57 -7.81 3.75 4.34
CA SER A 57 -6.98 3.49 3.17
C SER A 57 -5.63 4.21 3.27
N SER A 58 -4.55 3.47 3.10
CA SER A 58 -3.17 4.00 3.07
C SER A 58 -2.81 4.61 1.72
N ARG A 59 -3.53 4.25 0.66
CA ARG A 59 -3.18 4.50 -0.76
C ARG A 59 -1.79 3.99 -1.14
N LEU A 60 -1.34 2.92 -0.50
CA LEU A 60 -0.10 2.24 -0.83
C LEU A 60 -0.39 0.82 -1.29
N ILE A 61 0.23 0.44 -2.40
CA ILE A 61 0.29 -0.95 -2.86
C ILE A 61 1.69 -1.47 -2.56
N GLY A 62 1.77 -2.53 -1.76
CA GLY A 62 3.02 -3.23 -1.51
C GLY A 62 3.42 -4.04 -2.74
N VAL A 63 4.66 -3.90 -3.20
CA VAL A 63 5.27 -4.82 -4.17
C VAL A 63 6.32 -5.62 -3.43
N TYR A 64 6.05 -6.90 -3.26
CA TYR A 64 6.87 -7.78 -2.46
C TYR A 64 7.71 -8.71 -3.33
N SER A 65 9.01 -8.74 -3.03
CA SER A 65 9.94 -9.72 -3.56
C SER A 65 10.41 -10.65 -2.45
N PRO A 66 10.31 -11.98 -2.63
CA PRO A 66 10.76 -12.96 -1.64
C PRO A 66 12.28 -13.06 -1.55
N PHE A 67 13.02 -12.44 -2.45
CA PHE A 67 14.49 -12.54 -2.48
C PHE A 67 15.13 -11.62 -1.45
N SER A 68 15.88 -12.20 -0.53
CA SER A 68 16.58 -11.50 0.56
C SER A 68 17.92 -10.90 0.16
N ASP A 69 18.47 -11.29 -0.99
CA ASP A 69 19.79 -10.91 -1.50
C ASP A 69 19.81 -9.70 -2.45
N GLY A 70 18.67 -9.01 -2.58
CA GLY A 70 18.51 -7.88 -3.51
C GLY A 70 18.18 -8.31 -4.94
N GLY A 71 17.86 -9.59 -5.15
CA GLY A 71 17.58 -10.17 -6.47
C GLY A 71 16.51 -9.47 -7.29
N MET A 72 15.60 -8.69 -6.66
CA MET A 72 14.61 -7.89 -7.37
C MET A 72 15.26 -6.94 -8.40
N PHE A 73 16.35 -6.28 -8.02
CA PHE A 73 17.02 -5.30 -8.90
C PHE A 73 18.07 -5.92 -9.83
N GLN A 74 18.37 -7.19 -9.66
CA GLN A 74 19.33 -7.93 -10.52
C GLN A 74 18.63 -8.68 -11.64
N SER A 75 17.31 -8.89 -11.53
CA SER A 75 16.50 -9.60 -12.52
C SER A 75 15.87 -8.63 -13.51
N SER A 76 16.24 -8.72 -14.79
CA SER A 76 15.61 -7.95 -15.87
C SER A 76 14.11 -8.24 -15.98
N TYR A 77 13.69 -9.47 -15.74
CA TYR A 77 12.28 -9.87 -15.70
C TYR A 77 11.50 -9.11 -14.60
N LEU A 78 12.05 -9.04 -13.39
CA LEU A 78 11.38 -8.33 -12.30
C LEU A 78 11.35 -6.82 -12.53
N LEU A 79 12.38 -6.25 -13.17
CA LEU A 79 12.39 -4.85 -13.56
C LEU A 79 11.32 -4.54 -14.62
N GLU A 80 11.08 -5.42 -15.58
CA GLU A 80 9.99 -5.26 -16.55
C GLU A 80 8.61 -5.36 -15.88
N CYS A 81 8.44 -6.28 -14.91
CA CYS A 81 7.22 -6.34 -14.11
C CYS A 81 6.99 -5.01 -13.36
N LEU A 82 8.03 -4.45 -12.73
CA LEU A 82 7.94 -3.16 -12.04
C LEU A 82 7.58 -2.01 -12.98
N ARG A 83 8.09 -2.00 -14.22
CA ARG A 83 7.70 -1.02 -15.23
C ARG A 83 6.21 -1.08 -15.54
N GLY A 84 5.70 -2.30 -15.83
CA GLY A 84 4.28 -2.46 -16.11
C GLY A 84 3.37 -2.04 -14.95
N ILE A 85 3.81 -2.29 -13.70
CA ILE A 85 3.10 -1.83 -12.50
C ILE A 85 3.14 -0.29 -12.42
N ASP A 86 4.31 0.32 -12.63
CA ASP A 86 4.50 1.77 -12.57
C ASP A 86 3.65 2.51 -13.61
N ASP A 87 3.54 1.98 -14.82
CA ASP A 87 2.71 2.56 -15.89
C ASP A 87 1.24 2.68 -15.48
N VAL A 88 0.71 1.71 -14.75
CA VAL A 88 -0.68 1.74 -14.24
C VAL A 88 -0.81 2.64 -12.99
N ILE A 89 0.16 2.56 -12.08
CA ILE A 89 0.12 3.30 -10.82
C ILE A 89 0.18 4.82 -11.03
N ARG A 90 0.93 5.30 -12.04
CA ARG A 90 1.04 6.74 -12.33
C ARG A 90 -0.28 7.43 -12.58
N GLU A 91 -1.27 6.70 -13.10
CA GLU A 91 -2.60 7.23 -13.40
C GLU A 91 -3.61 6.94 -12.28
N SER A 92 -3.13 6.39 -11.15
CA SER A 92 -3.96 6.00 -10.02
C SER A 92 -3.70 6.89 -8.79
N PRO A 93 -4.60 6.91 -7.80
CA PRO A 93 -4.37 7.60 -6.53
C PRO A 93 -3.40 6.85 -5.59
N TYR A 94 -2.83 5.74 -6.04
CA TYR A 94 -1.94 4.89 -5.26
C TYR A 94 -0.47 5.21 -5.51
N SER A 95 0.37 4.86 -4.54
CA SER A 95 1.83 4.84 -4.67
C SER A 95 2.35 3.43 -4.38
N LEU A 96 3.56 3.12 -4.86
CA LEU A 96 4.19 1.82 -4.62
C LEU A 96 5.06 1.85 -3.37
N LEU A 97 5.02 0.77 -2.63
CA LEU A 97 5.93 0.48 -1.53
C LEU A 97 6.66 -0.83 -1.81
N LEU A 98 7.96 -0.76 -2.09
CA LEU A 98 8.78 -1.95 -2.33
C LEU A 98 9.12 -2.64 -1.01
N LEU A 99 8.80 -3.91 -0.91
CA LEU A 99 9.02 -4.75 0.25
C LEU A 99 9.96 -5.90 -0.11
N ASN A 100 11.17 -5.87 0.42
CA ASN A 100 12.11 -6.96 0.30
C ASN A 100 12.09 -7.81 1.55
N GLU A 101 12.31 -9.10 1.41
CA GLU A 101 12.42 -9.98 2.57
C GLU A 101 13.71 -9.72 3.36
N SER A 102 13.66 -9.96 4.65
CA SER A 102 14.84 -9.80 5.49
C SER A 102 15.73 -11.04 5.41
N LYS A 103 17.04 -10.84 5.50
CA LYS A 103 18.00 -11.96 5.60
C LYS A 103 17.76 -12.88 6.80
N SER A 104 17.02 -12.40 7.79
CA SER A 104 16.64 -13.21 8.96
C SER A 104 15.53 -14.20 8.65
N TYR A 105 14.73 -13.96 7.60
CA TYR A 105 13.68 -14.88 7.16
C TYR A 105 14.26 -16.23 6.73
N ASP A 106 15.35 -16.21 5.96
CA ASP A 106 16.02 -17.44 5.47
C ASP A 106 16.66 -18.26 6.60
N LYS A 107 16.96 -17.61 7.73
CA LYS A 107 17.70 -18.21 8.84
C LYS A 107 16.82 -18.81 9.93
N SER A 108 15.53 -18.56 9.93
CA SER A 108 14.64 -18.99 11.01
C SER A 108 13.19 -19.13 10.57
N ASP A 109 12.61 -20.29 10.84
CA ASP A 109 11.19 -20.58 10.61
C ASP A 109 10.25 -19.79 11.54
N LYS A 110 10.78 -19.12 12.54
CA LYS A 110 10.01 -18.26 13.46
C LYS A 110 9.79 -16.86 12.91
N VAL A 111 10.56 -16.45 11.90
CA VAL A 111 10.42 -15.12 11.28
C VAL A 111 9.27 -15.16 10.27
N LYS A 112 8.29 -14.32 10.48
CA LYS A 112 7.17 -14.17 9.54
C LYS A 112 7.59 -13.36 8.31
N PRO A 113 6.98 -13.61 7.13
CA PRO A 113 7.20 -12.79 5.95
C PRO A 113 6.92 -11.31 6.25
N LYS A 114 7.78 -10.44 5.72
CA LYS A 114 7.74 -9.01 6.06
C LYS A 114 6.42 -8.32 5.71
N PHE A 115 5.76 -8.74 4.65
CA PHE A 115 4.47 -8.15 4.24
C PHE A 115 3.37 -8.30 5.30
N ILE A 116 3.42 -9.33 6.15
CA ILE A 116 2.43 -9.57 7.21
C ILE A 116 2.34 -8.40 8.17
N GLU A 117 3.46 -7.79 8.53
CA GLU A 117 3.48 -6.60 9.38
C GLU A 117 2.72 -5.43 8.74
N TYR A 118 2.96 -5.19 7.45
CA TYR A 118 2.34 -4.09 6.71
C TYR A 118 0.84 -4.28 6.50
N VAL A 119 0.40 -5.52 6.27
CA VAL A 119 -1.02 -5.89 6.17
C VAL A 119 -1.71 -5.66 7.52
N ASN A 120 -1.17 -6.23 8.60
CA ASN A 120 -1.77 -6.16 9.94
C ASN A 120 -1.84 -4.72 10.47
N GLN A 121 -0.84 -3.88 10.14
CA GLN A 121 -0.81 -2.47 10.52
C GLN A 121 -1.59 -1.57 9.55
N LYS A 122 -2.26 -2.13 8.53
CA LYS A 122 -3.00 -1.38 7.49
C LYS A 122 -2.15 -0.32 6.80
N ARG A 123 -0.86 -0.64 6.59
CA ARG A 123 0.11 0.26 5.93
C ARG A 123 0.07 0.15 4.42
N ILE A 124 -0.55 -0.89 3.89
CA ILE A 124 -0.81 -1.12 2.47
C ILE A 124 -2.26 -1.53 2.28
N ASP A 125 -2.84 -1.21 1.14
CA ASP A 125 -4.22 -1.53 0.77
C ASP A 125 -4.30 -2.76 -0.15
N GLY A 126 -3.19 -3.18 -0.69
CA GLY A 126 -3.04 -4.37 -1.53
C GLY A 126 -1.58 -4.79 -1.64
N LEU A 127 -1.35 -6.01 -2.07
CA LEU A 127 -0.03 -6.61 -2.22
C LEU A 127 0.13 -7.21 -3.61
N ILE A 128 1.22 -6.88 -4.29
CA ILE A 128 1.65 -7.56 -5.51
C ILE A 128 2.89 -8.38 -5.15
N VAL A 129 2.84 -9.69 -5.40
CA VAL A 129 3.94 -10.62 -5.13
C VAL A 129 4.64 -10.96 -6.44
N LEU A 130 5.91 -10.61 -6.53
CA LEU A 130 6.76 -10.92 -7.67
C LEU A 130 7.48 -12.23 -7.42
N SER A 131 7.12 -13.26 -8.17
CA SER A 131 7.74 -14.60 -8.09
C SER A 131 7.53 -15.27 -6.71
N VAL A 132 6.49 -16.08 -6.58
CA VAL A 132 6.21 -16.81 -5.33
C VAL A 132 7.22 -17.97 -5.19
N PRO A 133 8.05 -17.99 -4.14
CA PRO A 133 8.92 -19.13 -3.88
C PRO A 133 8.08 -20.35 -3.47
N SER A 134 8.61 -21.54 -3.68
CA SER A 134 8.03 -22.79 -3.19
C SER A 134 8.39 -22.99 -1.71
N ASP A 135 8.00 -22.02 -0.87
CA ASP A 135 8.22 -22.01 0.57
C ASP A 135 6.87 -22.07 1.27
N GLY A 136 6.58 -23.18 1.94
CA GLY A 136 5.29 -23.41 2.59
C GLY A 136 4.89 -22.36 3.65
N ARG A 137 5.88 -21.69 4.29
CA ARG A 137 5.60 -20.60 5.24
C ARG A 137 5.00 -19.38 4.54
N MET A 138 5.60 -19.01 3.42
CA MET A 138 5.15 -17.87 2.63
C MET A 138 3.81 -18.17 1.99
N GLU A 139 3.66 -19.35 1.42
CA GLU A 139 2.39 -19.81 0.84
C GLU A 139 1.27 -19.81 1.88
N GLY A 140 1.52 -20.32 3.08
CA GLY A 140 0.56 -20.29 4.18
C GLY A 140 0.19 -18.87 4.62
N ALA A 141 1.17 -17.97 4.71
CA ALA A 141 0.94 -16.57 5.08
C ALA A 141 0.14 -15.81 4.02
N LEU A 142 0.44 -16.03 2.72
CA LEU A 142 -0.30 -15.42 1.61
C LEU A 142 -1.75 -15.95 1.54
N SER A 143 -1.93 -17.25 1.71
CA SER A 143 -3.27 -17.86 1.75
C SER A 143 -4.12 -17.29 2.89
N ALA A 144 -3.54 -17.12 4.08
CA ALA A 144 -4.24 -16.57 5.23
C ALA A 144 -4.76 -15.15 4.98
N ILE A 145 -3.94 -14.22 4.43
CA ILE A 145 -4.40 -12.86 4.15
C ILE A 145 -5.44 -12.80 3.02
N LEU A 146 -5.37 -13.72 2.06
CA LEU A 146 -6.40 -13.86 1.02
C LEU A 146 -7.74 -14.34 1.58
N GLU A 147 -7.72 -15.32 2.50
CA GLU A 147 -8.92 -15.80 3.17
C GLU A 147 -9.59 -14.70 3.99
N ASP A 148 -8.80 -13.81 4.60
CA ASP A 148 -9.27 -12.60 5.30
C ASP A 148 -9.75 -11.50 4.34
N GLY A 149 -9.73 -11.74 3.01
CA GLY A 149 -10.22 -10.81 1.98
C GLY A 149 -9.24 -9.69 1.61
N PHE A 150 -7.96 -9.79 2.00
CA PHE A 150 -6.97 -8.79 1.62
C PHE A 150 -6.59 -8.95 0.14
N PRO A 151 -6.57 -7.85 -0.66
CA PRO A 151 -6.26 -7.93 -2.09
C PRO A 151 -4.82 -8.34 -2.36
N VAL A 152 -4.61 -9.44 -3.08
CA VAL A 152 -3.27 -9.91 -3.49
C VAL A 152 -3.23 -10.23 -4.97
N GLY A 153 -2.22 -9.72 -5.66
CA GLY A 153 -1.88 -10.07 -7.04
C GLY A 153 -0.57 -10.87 -7.09
N TYR A 154 -0.51 -11.84 -7.98
CA TYR A 154 0.67 -12.69 -8.20
C TYR A 154 1.19 -12.52 -9.61
N ILE A 155 2.48 -12.33 -9.76
CA ILE A 155 3.15 -12.30 -11.06
C ILE A 155 4.16 -13.45 -11.12
N GLY A 156 4.05 -14.28 -12.18
CA GLY A 156 4.98 -15.36 -12.46
C GLY A 156 4.36 -16.74 -12.51
N LYS A 157 3.45 -17.09 -11.61
CA LYS A 157 2.71 -18.38 -11.64
C LYS A 157 1.30 -18.19 -11.10
N ARG A 158 0.41 -19.13 -11.43
CA ARG A 158 -0.88 -19.25 -10.75
C ARG A 158 -0.64 -19.74 -9.32
N PHE A 159 -1.16 -19.01 -8.33
CA PHE A 159 -0.95 -19.34 -6.92
C PHE A 159 -2.26 -19.69 -6.20
N HIS A 160 -3.26 -18.79 -6.25
CA HIS A 160 -4.48 -18.96 -5.49
C HIS A 160 -5.67 -18.39 -6.25
N GLU A 161 -6.82 -19.06 -6.21
CA GLU A 161 -8.02 -18.68 -6.98
C GLU A 161 -8.66 -17.36 -6.54
N LYS A 162 -8.54 -17.00 -5.26
CA LYS A 162 -9.04 -15.72 -4.72
C LYS A 162 -8.15 -14.53 -5.05
N GLY A 163 -6.94 -14.76 -5.52
CA GLY A 163 -6.00 -13.70 -5.91
C GLY A 163 -6.03 -13.42 -7.41
N VAL A 164 -5.54 -12.25 -7.79
CA VAL A 164 -5.27 -11.93 -9.20
C VAL A 164 -3.98 -12.62 -9.62
N ASN A 165 -4.04 -13.48 -10.63
CA ASN A 165 -2.88 -14.23 -11.09
C ASN A 165 -2.48 -13.79 -12.51
N VAL A 166 -1.25 -13.32 -12.65
CA VAL A 166 -0.64 -12.95 -13.94
C VAL A 166 0.53 -13.88 -14.20
N TYR A 167 0.40 -14.73 -15.22
CA TYR A 167 1.43 -15.70 -15.60
C TYR A 167 1.42 -15.94 -17.10
N ALA A 168 2.59 -16.27 -17.64
CA ALA A 168 2.67 -16.75 -19.02
C ALA A 168 2.17 -18.20 -19.04
N GLY A 169 1.08 -18.44 -19.75
CA GLY A 169 0.55 -19.79 -19.97
C GLY A 169 1.47 -20.55 -20.92
N TYR A 170 2.29 -21.44 -20.38
CA TYR A 170 2.99 -22.46 -21.14
C TYR A 170 2.16 -23.75 -21.28
N GLU A 171 0.88 -23.70 -20.96
CA GLU A 171 -0.01 -24.84 -21.10
C GLU A 171 -0.63 -24.82 -22.50
N GLU A 172 0.06 -25.33 -23.50
CA GLU A 172 -0.56 -25.86 -24.75
C GLU A 172 0.44 -26.25 -25.82
N TYR A 173 1.61 -26.75 -25.50
CA TYR A 173 2.47 -27.40 -26.47
C TYR A 173 3.03 -28.73 -25.94
N MET A 174 2.18 -29.68 -25.51
CA MET A 174 2.51 -31.09 -25.46
C MET A 174 1.32 -31.92 -25.94
#